data_40f2208844fbc0a4afdc13de55abe86d
#
_entry.id   40f2208844fbc0a4afdc13de55abe86d
#
_cell.length_a   1.000
_cell.length_b   1.000
_cell.length_c   1.000
_cell.angle_alpha   90.00
_cell.angle_beta   90.00
_cell.angle_gamma   90.00
#
_symmetry.space_group_name_H-M   'P 1'
#
loop_
_entity.id
_entity.type
_entity.pdbx_description
1 polymer ?
#
loop_
_entity_poly.entity_id
_entity_poly.type
_entity_poly.pdbx_seq_one_letter_code
_entity_poly.pdbx_strand_id
1 'polypeptide(L)'
;MRVILRRDGQGRPIVQGVQHVIVRHSPTGFEWGYGGSGPADLALNILCQCMPVSEALKYYQRFKWEVIARIPFEGGVITDEDVEEFLKGMEE
;
A
#
# COMPACT_ATOMS: atom_id res chain seq x y z
N MET A 1 -9.71 -8.66 -3.07
CA MET A 1 -8.62 -8.25 -2.15
C MET A 1 -9.17 -7.25 -1.16
N ARG A 2 -8.79 -7.39 0.08
CA ARG A 2 -9.16 -6.45 1.13
C ARG A 2 -7.98 -6.36 2.10
N VAL A 3 -7.38 -5.18 2.19
CA VAL A 3 -6.25 -4.94 3.06
C VAL A 3 -6.71 -4.09 4.24
N ILE A 4 -6.52 -4.60 5.44
CA ILE A 4 -6.93 -3.91 6.67
C ILE A 4 -5.67 -3.40 7.36
N LEU A 5 -5.62 -2.09 7.61
CA LEU A 5 -4.53 -1.42 8.28
C LEU A 5 -5.01 -0.97 9.65
N ARG A 6 -4.32 -1.40 10.69
CA ARG A 6 -4.63 -0.98 12.06
C ARG A 6 -3.36 -0.97 12.89
N ARG A 7 -3.45 -0.47 14.10
CA ARG A 7 -2.30 -0.42 15.02
C ARG A 7 -2.62 -1.11 16.33
N ASP A 8 -1.60 -1.66 16.97
CA ASP A 8 -1.74 -2.23 18.32
C ASP A 8 -1.73 -1.09 19.36
N GLY A 9 -1.81 -1.47 20.65
CA GLY A 9 -1.84 -0.50 21.74
C GLY A 9 -0.58 0.36 21.88
N GLN A 10 0.49 0.02 21.19
CA GLN A 10 1.74 0.77 21.20
C GLN A 10 1.97 1.54 19.88
N GLY A 11 0.97 1.57 19.00
CA GLY A 11 1.04 2.28 17.74
C GLY A 11 1.76 1.52 16.63
N ARG A 12 2.08 0.24 16.84
CA ARG A 12 2.78 -0.55 15.82
C ARG A 12 1.81 -1.01 14.73
N PRO A 13 2.25 -0.99 13.46
CA PRO A 13 1.36 -1.36 12.36
C PRO A 13 1.01 -2.84 12.37
N ILE A 14 -0.26 -3.12 12.11
CA ILE A 14 -0.78 -4.47 11.89
C ILE A 14 -1.48 -4.44 10.54
N VAL A 15 -0.99 -5.26 9.60
CA VAL A 15 -1.50 -5.29 8.23
C VAL A 15 -2.03 -6.68 7.93
N GLN A 16 -3.30 -6.76 7.51
CA GLN A 16 -3.97 -7.99 7.14
C GLN A 16 -4.40 -7.92 5.69
N GLY A 17 -4.32 -9.04 4.98
CA GLY A 17 -4.78 -9.15 3.60
C GLY A 17 -3.69 -8.95 2.56
N VAL A 18 -2.47 -8.64 2.95
CA VAL A 18 -1.31 -8.57 2.07
C VAL A 18 -0.06 -9.01 2.82
N GLN A 19 0.80 -9.77 2.14
CA GLN A 19 2.07 -10.22 2.73
C GLN A 19 3.20 -9.36 2.18
N HIS A 20 4.24 -9.17 3.02
CA HIS A 20 5.44 -8.43 2.62
C HIS A 20 6.39 -9.37 1.85
N VAL A 21 5.99 -9.72 0.63
CA VAL A 21 6.74 -10.66 -0.23
C VAL A 21 7.90 -9.95 -0.93
N ILE A 22 7.65 -8.75 -1.45
CA ILE A 22 8.67 -7.96 -2.13
C ILE A 22 9.19 -6.91 -1.18
N VAL A 23 10.46 -7.05 -0.78
CA VAL A 23 11.13 -6.10 0.13
C VAL A 23 12.10 -5.28 -0.71
N ARG A 24 11.68 -4.08 -1.11
CA ARG A 24 12.48 -3.21 -1.96
C ARG A 24 13.00 -1.99 -1.22
N HIS A 25 12.22 -1.49 -0.26
CA HIS A 25 12.50 -0.23 0.42
C HIS A 25 12.60 -0.36 1.93
N SER A 26 11.81 -1.27 2.53
CA SER A 26 11.66 -1.34 3.99
C SER A 26 11.81 -2.75 4.51
N PRO A 27 13.01 -3.14 4.95
CA PRO A 27 13.19 -4.46 5.57
C PRO A 27 12.49 -4.58 6.93
N THR A 28 12.03 -3.48 7.52
CA THR A 28 11.40 -3.47 8.84
C THR A 28 9.87 -3.59 8.79
N GLY A 29 9.27 -3.58 7.60
CA GLY A 29 7.83 -3.83 7.46
C GLY A 29 7.06 -2.71 6.77
N PHE A 30 5.73 -2.86 6.76
CA PHE A 30 4.82 -1.92 6.14
C PHE A 30 4.51 -0.75 7.06
N GLU A 31 4.18 0.39 6.44
CA GLU A 31 3.67 1.57 7.12
C GLU A 31 2.71 2.32 6.21
N TRP A 32 2.13 3.39 6.70
CA TRP A 32 1.23 4.26 5.93
C TRP A 32 1.17 5.64 6.59
N GLY A 33 0.50 6.59 5.91
CA GLY A 33 0.29 7.93 6.45
C GLY A 33 1.41 8.92 6.14
N TYR A 34 2.40 8.51 5.36
CA TYR A 34 3.50 9.37 4.89
C TYR A 34 4.16 8.72 3.68
N GLY A 35 5.12 9.39 3.07
CA GLY A 35 5.72 8.95 1.81
C GLY A 35 7.06 8.22 1.92
N GLY A 36 7.28 7.47 3.00
CA GLY A 36 8.56 6.79 3.24
C GLY A 36 8.64 5.39 2.65
N SER A 37 9.65 4.64 3.10
CA SER A 37 9.97 3.31 2.57
C SER A 37 8.94 2.24 2.96
N GLY A 38 8.43 2.29 4.20
CA GLY A 38 7.36 1.38 4.63
C GLY A 38 6.10 1.51 3.78
N PRO A 39 5.60 2.74 3.56
CA PRO A 39 4.49 2.97 2.64
C PRO A 39 4.79 2.56 1.20
N ALA A 40 6.03 2.72 0.71
CA ALA A 40 6.39 2.30 -0.64
C ALA A 40 6.28 0.80 -0.83
N ASP A 41 6.77 0.01 0.12
CA ASP A 41 6.65 -1.45 0.05
C ASP A 41 5.19 -1.90 0.21
N LEU A 42 4.42 -1.23 1.06
CA LEU A 42 2.99 -1.53 1.18
C LEU A 42 2.29 -1.32 -0.17
N ALA A 43 2.52 -0.17 -0.81
CA ALA A 43 1.95 0.13 -2.12
C ALA A 43 2.32 -0.93 -3.16
N LEU A 44 3.60 -1.29 -3.22
CA LEU A 44 4.08 -2.27 -4.19
C LEU A 44 3.44 -3.65 -3.98
N ASN A 45 3.40 -4.13 -2.75
CA ASN A 45 2.84 -5.45 -2.46
C ASN A 45 1.33 -5.50 -2.68
N ILE A 46 0.60 -4.41 -2.42
CA ILE A 46 -0.83 -4.32 -2.73
C ILE A 46 -1.03 -4.41 -4.25
N LEU A 47 -0.30 -3.61 -5.02
CA LEU A 47 -0.46 -3.61 -6.47
C LEU A 47 -0.08 -4.95 -7.09
N CYS A 48 0.90 -5.65 -6.53
CA CYS A 48 1.29 -6.97 -7.02
C CYS A 48 0.21 -8.03 -6.85
N GLN A 49 -0.80 -7.80 -6.01
CA GLN A 49 -1.96 -8.67 -5.92
C GLN A 49 -2.95 -8.45 -7.07
N CYS A 50 -2.89 -7.27 -7.69
CA CYS A 50 -3.86 -6.86 -8.71
C CYS A 50 -3.29 -6.90 -10.13
N MET A 51 -1.97 -6.97 -10.27
CA MET A 51 -1.30 -6.87 -11.57
C MET A 51 0.07 -7.54 -11.52
N PRO A 52 0.68 -7.85 -12.69
CA PRO A 52 2.04 -8.39 -12.73
C PRO A 52 3.04 -7.41 -12.09
N VAL A 53 4.13 -7.94 -11.56
CA VAL A 53 5.17 -7.13 -10.91
C VAL A 53 5.68 -6.03 -11.83
N SER A 54 5.88 -6.31 -13.11
CA SER A 54 6.36 -5.32 -14.08
C SER A 54 5.43 -4.10 -14.18
N GLU A 55 4.11 -4.31 -14.08
CA GLU A 55 3.13 -3.23 -14.07
C GLU A 55 3.14 -2.52 -12.72
N ALA A 56 3.15 -3.27 -11.63
CA ALA A 56 3.17 -2.70 -10.28
C ALA A 56 4.37 -1.77 -10.08
N LEU A 57 5.54 -2.12 -10.63
CA LEU A 57 6.74 -1.30 -10.53
C LEU A 57 6.59 0.06 -11.23
N LYS A 58 5.71 0.16 -12.23
CA LYS A 58 5.46 1.43 -12.91
C LYS A 58 4.60 2.38 -12.08
N TYR A 59 3.71 1.86 -11.24
CA TYR A 59 2.66 2.65 -10.60
C TYR A 59 2.78 2.78 -9.09
N TYR A 60 3.59 1.96 -8.43
CA TYR A 60 3.54 1.86 -6.96
C TYR A 60 3.97 3.14 -6.25
N GLN A 61 4.93 3.90 -6.78
CA GLN A 61 5.35 5.16 -6.14
C GLN A 61 4.22 6.18 -6.16
N ARG A 62 3.49 6.24 -7.27
CA ARG A 62 2.35 7.13 -7.36
C ARG A 62 1.19 6.66 -6.49
N PHE A 63 0.94 5.35 -6.44
CA PHE A 63 -0.05 4.77 -5.54
C PHE A 63 0.30 5.07 -4.08
N LYS A 64 1.57 4.99 -3.72
CA LYS A 64 2.04 5.37 -2.39
C LYS A 64 1.62 6.81 -2.06
N TRP A 65 1.93 7.76 -2.92
CA TRP A 65 1.64 9.16 -2.65
C TRP A 65 0.16 9.50 -2.68
N GLU A 66 -0.60 8.91 -3.60
CA GLU A 66 -2.01 9.27 -3.79
C GLU A 66 -2.93 8.50 -2.85
N VAL A 67 -2.55 7.33 -2.38
CA VAL A 67 -3.41 6.48 -1.55
C VAL A 67 -2.80 6.21 -0.18
N ILE A 68 -1.63 5.57 -0.14
CA ILE A 68 -1.05 5.07 1.12
C ILE A 68 -0.65 6.22 2.06
N ALA A 69 -0.02 7.26 1.52
CA ALA A 69 0.44 8.40 2.31
C ALA A 69 -0.70 9.22 2.92
N ARG A 70 -1.91 9.10 2.38
CA ARG A 70 -3.08 9.84 2.82
C ARG A 70 -3.93 9.11 3.84
N ILE A 71 -3.62 7.86 4.13
CA ILE A 71 -4.36 7.08 5.12
C ILE A 71 -4.04 7.62 6.51
N PRO A 72 -5.06 7.83 7.36
CA PRO A 72 -4.83 8.32 8.73
C PRO A 72 -3.90 7.38 9.51
N PHE A 73 -3.23 7.93 10.52
CA PHE A 73 -2.33 7.15 11.38
C PHE A 73 -2.99 5.88 11.93
N GLU A 74 -4.25 5.98 12.34
CA GLU A 74 -5.01 4.88 12.95
C GLU A 74 -5.23 3.72 11.98
N GLY A 75 -5.20 3.98 10.68
CA GLY A 75 -5.38 2.97 9.66
C GLY A 75 -6.62 3.14 8.81
N GLY A 76 -6.99 2.08 8.12
CA GLY A 76 -8.14 2.06 7.24
C GLY A 76 -8.22 0.76 6.47
N VAL A 77 -9.00 0.76 5.40
CA VAL A 77 -9.19 -0.43 4.56
C VAL A 77 -8.93 -0.03 3.10
N ILE A 78 -8.18 -0.87 2.39
CA ILE A 78 -7.92 -0.71 0.97
C ILE A 78 -8.52 -1.91 0.24
N THR A 79 -9.31 -1.64 -0.80
CA THR A 79 -10.03 -2.66 -1.55
C THR A 79 -9.62 -2.67 -3.01
N ASP A 80 -10.10 -3.67 -3.77
CA ASP A 80 -9.93 -3.71 -5.22
C ASP A 80 -10.49 -2.44 -5.88
N GLU A 81 -11.59 -1.92 -5.34
CA GLU A 81 -12.22 -0.70 -5.87
C GLU A 81 -11.29 0.51 -5.73
N ASP A 82 -10.56 0.60 -4.63
CA ASP A 82 -9.59 1.69 -4.43
C ASP A 82 -8.47 1.63 -5.46
N VAL A 83 -7.99 0.42 -5.77
CA VAL A 83 -6.96 0.22 -6.79
C VAL A 83 -7.51 0.55 -8.18
N GLU A 84 -8.71 0.09 -8.50
CA GLU A 84 -9.35 0.36 -9.79
C GLU A 84 -9.56 1.86 -10.01
N GLU A 85 -10.01 2.56 -8.98
CA GLU A 85 -10.21 4.00 -9.05
C GLU A 85 -8.90 4.75 -9.27
N PHE A 86 -7.85 4.33 -8.59
CA PHE A 86 -6.51 4.88 -8.81
C PHE A 86 -6.07 4.67 -10.26
N LEU A 87 -6.24 3.45 -10.80
CA LEU A 87 -5.84 3.13 -12.16
C LEU A 87 -6.62 3.93 -13.21
N LYS A 88 -7.90 4.19 -12.96
CA LYS A 88 -8.71 5.04 -13.84
C LYS A 88 -8.15 6.45 -13.93
N GLY A 89 -7.70 7.00 -12.82
CA GLY A 89 -7.06 8.32 -12.82
C GLY A 89 -5.76 8.35 -13.60
N MET A 90 -5.09 7.21 -13.72
CA MET A 90 -3.84 7.09 -14.49
C MET A 90 -4.06 7.06 -16.01
N GLU A 91 -5.23 6.65 -16.45
CA GLU A 91 -5.57 6.55 -17.87
C GLU A 91 -5.99 7.91 -18.48
N GLU A 92 -6.24 8.88 -17.64
CA GLU A 92 -6.60 10.24 -18.05
C GLU A 92 -5.31 11.09 -18.15
#